data_eb60e96e58c00d6b81bf21e9d01658f8
#
_entry.id   eb60e96e58c00d6b81bf21e9d01658f8
#
_cell.length_a   1.000
_cell.length_b   1.000
_cell.length_c   1.000
_cell.angle_alpha   90.00
_cell.angle_beta   90.00
_cell.angle_gamma   90.00
#
_symmetry.space_group_name_H-M   'P 1'
#
loop_
_entity.id
_entity.type
_entity.pdbx_description
1 polymer ?
#
loop_
_entity_poly.entity_id
_entity_poly.type
_entity_poly.pdbx_seq_one_letter_code
_entity_poly.pdbx_strand_id
1 'polypeptide(L)'
;MCSSDLLAGADIIDWFAEEGSRTYGRLVASRGNLAIRQMVLKDPVGPVAAFTPWNFPINQVVRKVGAALAAGCSMLVKGPEETPASPAALVQAFADAGLPEGVLGLVYEIGRAHV
;
A
#
# COMPACT_ATOMS: atom_id res chain seq x y z
N MET A 1 6.91 -6.20 -20.02
CA MET A 1 5.87 -5.52 -19.20
C MET A 1 4.89 -4.87 -20.16
N CYS A 2 3.62 -5.07 -19.93
CA CYS A 2 2.59 -4.49 -20.78
C CYS A 2 2.32 -3.04 -20.37
N SER A 3 2.23 -2.15 -21.37
CA SER A 3 1.90 -0.74 -21.09
C SER A 3 0.56 -0.55 -20.37
N SER A 4 -0.38 -1.46 -20.59
CA SER A 4 -1.67 -1.46 -19.88
C SER A 4 -1.53 -1.74 -18.38
N ASP A 5 -0.59 -2.59 -17.98
CA ASP A 5 -0.30 -2.86 -16.56
C ASP A 5 0.26 -1.60 -15.87
N LEU A 6 1.12 -0.88 -16.56
CA LEU A 6 1.71 0.35 -16.04
C LEU A 6 0.66 1.46 -15.87
N LEU A 7 -0.19 1.67 -16.89
CA LEU A 7 -1.26 2.67 -16.83
C LEU A 7 -2.27 2.33 -15.75
N ALA A 8 -2.70 1.08 -15.66
CA ALA A 8 -3.60 0.63 -14.61
C ALA A 8 -2.98 0.78 -13.22
N GLY A 9 -1.67 0.58 -13.11
CA GLY A 9 -0.94 0.83 -11.87
C GLY A 9 -0.97 2.30 -11.44
N ALA A 10 -0.79 3.22 -12.39
CA ALA A 10 -0.88 4.66 -12.13
C ALA A 10 -2.28 5.06 -11.69
N ASP A 11 -3.33 4.57 -12.36
CA ASP A 11 -4.72 4.83 -11.98
C ASP A 11 -5.03 4.34 -10.56
N ILE A 12 -4.50 3.20 -10.17
CA ILE A 12 -4.67 2.65 -8.81
C ILE A 12 -4.01 3.57 -7.77
N ILE A 13 -2.82 4.08 -8.06
CA ILE A 13 -2.13 5.03 -7.17
C ILE A 13 -2.96 6.30 -7.00
N ASP A 14 -3.44 6.87 -8.08
CA ASP A 14 -4.28 8.06 -8.06
C ASP A 14 -5.55 7.83 -7.24
N TRP A 15 -6.20 6.70 -7.44
CA TRP A 15 -7.40 6.33 -6.69
C TRP A 15 -7.13 6.27 -5.18
N PHE A 16 -6.07 5.60 -4.75
CA PHE A 16 -5.71 5.53 -3.33
C PHE A 16 -5.25 6.88 -2.76
N ALA A 17 -4.57 7.70 -3.55
CA ALA A 17 -4.17 9.03 -3.12
C ALA A 17 -5.40 9.89 -2.78
N GLU A 18 -6.45 9.81 -3.57
CA GLU A 18 -7.71 10.48 -3.27
C GLU A 18 -8.45 9.85 -2.10
N GLU A 19 -8.52 8.51 -2.04
CA GLU A 19 -9.19 7.80 -0.96
C GLU A 19 -8.53 8.03 0.41
N GLY A 20 -7.24 8.29 0.44
CA GLY A 20 -6.52 8.62 1.68
C GLY A 20 -7.12 9.82 2.41
N SER A 21 -7.67 10.79 1.68
CA SER A 21 -8.35 11.96 2.26
C SER A 21 -9.77 11.66 2.74
N ARG A 22 -10.31 10.47 2.46
CA ARG A 22 -11.67 10.05 2.82
C ARG A 22 -11.73 9.04 3.97
N THR A 23 -10.67 8.91 4.72
CA THR A 23 -10.63 8.01 5.89
C THR A 23 -11.32 8.63 7.10
N TYR A 24 -12.58 9.03 6.90
CA TYR A 24 -13.37 9.71 7.92
C TYR A 24 -13.66 8.80 9.11
N GLY A 25 -13.77 9.42 10.28
CA GLY A 25 -14.37 8.82 11.44
C GLY A 25 -15.90 8.90 11.42
N ARG A 26 -16.50 8.53 12.51
CA ARG A 26 -17.94 8.64 12.72
C ARG A 26 -18.26 9.18 14.10
N LEU A 27 -19.31 9.99 14.19
CA LEU A 27 -19.91 10.38 15.44
C LEU A 27 -21.22 9.59 15.61
N VAL A 28 -21.30 8.83 16.69
CA VAL A 28 -22.42 7.89 16.95
C VAL A 28 -23.10 8.24 18.27
N ALA A 29 -24.41 8.37 18.26
CA ALA A 29 -25.17 8.52 19.50
C ALA A 29 -25.15 7.22 20.31
N SER A 30 -25.01 7.34 21.63
CA SER A 30 -25.13 6.21 22.52
C SER A 30 -26.58 5.73 22.60
N ARG A 31 -26.78 4.44 22.46
CA ARG A 31 -28.12 3.83 22.54
C ARG A 31 -28.73 3.92 23.95
N GLY A 32 -27.91 3.84 24.97
CA GLY A 32 -28.36 3.82 26.36
C GLY A 32 -28.48 5.19 26.99
N ASN A 33 -27.80 6.21 26.49
CA ASN A 33 -27.81 7.56 27.03
C ASN A 33 -27.55 8.57 25.92
N LEU A 34 -28.58 9.31 25.55
CA LEU A 34 -28.52 10.29 24.46
C LEU A 34 -27.62 11.50 24.74
N ALA A 35 -27.24 11.72 26.00
CA ALA A 35 -26.28 12.77 26.36
C ALA A 35 -24.82 12.37 26.02
N ILE A 36 -24.57 11.08 25.77
CA ILE A 36 -23.26 10.57 25.43
C ILE A 36 -23.14 10.46 23.91
N ARG A 37 -22.06 10.98 23.38
CA ARG A 37 -21.68 10.82 21.98
C ARG A 37 -20.40 10.02 21.89
N GLN A 38 -20.39 9.04 21.00
CA GLN A 38 -19.25 8.18 20.76
C GLN A 38 -18.58 8.60 19.47
N MET A 39 -17.26 8.73 19.51
CA MET A 39 -16.46 9.07 18.32
C MET A 39 -15.66 7.85 17.91
N VAL A 40 -15.74 7.51 16.63
CA VAL A 40 -14.91 6.45 16.02
C VAL A 40 -13.90 7.12 15.14
N LEU A 41 -12.62 6.91 15.41
CA LEU A 41 -11.51 7.40 14.60
C LEU A 41 -10.83 6.22 13.92
N LYS A 42 -10.20 6.49 12.80
CA LYS A 42 -9.37 5.52 12.08
C LYS A 42 -7.92 5.91 12.20
N ASP A 43 -7.11 5.02 12.70
CA ASP A 43 -5.67 5.21 12.83
C ASP A 43 -4.94 4.16 11.98
N PRO A 44 -3.72 4.47 11.49
CA PRO A 44 -2.88 3.48 10.82
C PRO A 44 -2.66 2.27 11.73
N VAL A 45 -2.72 1.07 11.14
CA VAL A 45 -2.49 -0.17 11.90
C VAL A 45 -1.02 -0.32 12.30
N GLY A 46 -0.13 0.44 11.71
CA GLY A 46 1.31 0.37 11.90
C GLY A 46 2.03 -0.24 10.69
N PRO A 47 3.26 -0.71 10.86
CA PRO A 47 4.02 -1.32 9.78
C PRO A 47 3.32 -2.57 9.23
N VAL A 48 3.32 -2.72 7.90
CA VAL A 48 2.70 -3.87 7.23
C VAL A 48 3.70 -4.55 6.30
N ALA A 49 3.50 -5.83 6.06
CA ALA A 49 4.27 -6.60 5.11
C ALA A 49 3.37 -7.12 3.99
N ALA A 50 3.89 -7.11 2.76
CA ALA A 50 3.19 -7.59 1.61
C ALA A 50 4.02 -8.58 0.81
N PHE A 51 3.38 -9.62 0.31
CA PHE A 51 3.97 -10.62 -0.57
C PHE A 51 3.29 -10.54 -1.92
N THR A 52 4.08 -10.44 -2.99
CA THR A 52 3.53 -10.22 -4.33
C THR A 52 3.96 -11.31 -5.29
N PRO A 53 3.02 -11.85 -6.11
CA PRO A 53 3.35 -12.77 -7.18
C PRO A 53 3.88 -12.03 -8.41
N TRP A 54 4.35 -12.79 -9.38
CA TRP A 54 5.03 -12.30 -10.59
C TRP A 54 4.10 -11.96 -11.76
N ASN A 55 2.86 -12.45 -11.74
CA ASN A 55 1.98 -12.43 -12.91
C ASN A 55 1.49 -11.05 -13.34
N PHE A 56 1.44 -10.09 -12.43
CA PHE A 56 1.19 -8.66 -12.70
C PHE A 56 2.15 -7.83 -11.88
N PRO A 57 3.40 -7.68 -12.31
CA PRO A 57 4.47 -7.20 -11.43
C PRO A 57 4.28 -5.77 -10.92
N ILE A 58 3.61 -4.91 -11.65
CA ILE A 58 3.28 -3.55 -11.20
C ILE A 58 1.98 -3.55 -10.39
N ASN A 59 0.90 -4.06 -10.93
CA ASN A 59 -0.41 -4.01 -10.29
C ASN A 59 -0.46 -4.71 -8.95
N GLN A 60 0.20 -5.84 -8.81
CA GLN A 60 0.21 -6.58 -7.54
C GLN A 60 0.91 -5.80 -6.43
N VAL A 61 1.97 -5.10 -6.75
CA VAL A 61 2.70 -4.24 -5.79
C VAL A 61 1.91 -2.98 -5.50
N VAL A 62 1.44 -2.29 -6.52
CA VAL A 62 0.73 -1.00 -6.41
C VAL A 62 -0.51 -1.11 -5.53
N ARG A 63 -1.30 -2.18 -5.69
CA ARG A 63 -2.53 -2.37 -4.90
C ARG A 63 -2.26 -2.43 -3.41
N LYS A 64 -1.14 -3.02 -3.03
CA LYS A 64 -0.75 -3.15 -1.62
C LYS A 64 -0.09 -1.89 -1.10
N VAL A 65 0.88 -1.37 -1.86
CA VAL A 65 1.63 -0.17 -1.47
C VAL A 65 0.72 1.05 -1.43
N GLY A 66 -0.08 1.27 -2.46
CA GLY A 66 -0.99 2.42 -2.51
C GLY A 66 -1.97 2.44 -1.34
N ALA A 67 -2.58 1.30 -1.04
CA ALA A 67 -3.51 1.18 0.08
C ALA A 67 -2.83 1.43 1.42
N ALA A 68 -1.64 0.85 1.65
CA ALA A 68 -0.91 1.01 2.89
C ALA A 68 -0.47 2.46 3.13
N LEU A 69 0.11 3.09 2.12
CA LEU A 69 0.56 4.49 2.22
C LEU A 69 -0.62 5.45 2.40
N ALA A 70 -1.72 5.24 1.68
CA ALA A 70 -2.94 6.03 1.84
C ALA A 70 -3.54 5.93 3.25
N ALA A 71 -3.39 4.76 3.88
CA ALA A 71 -3.80 4.54 5.27
C ALA A 71 -2.80 5.07 6.30
N GLY A 72 -1.66 5.58 5.89
CA GLY A 72 -0.61 6.10 6.77
C GLY A 72 0.31 5.02 7.36
N CYS A 73 0.37 3.84 6.73
CA CYS A 73 1.23 2.74 7.18
C CYS A 73 2.56 2.76 6.44
N SER A 74 3.62 2.37 7.11
CA SER A 74 4.86 1.95 6.45
C SER A 74 4.72 0.51 5.95
N MET A 75 5.48 0.14 4.91
CA MET A 75 5.36 -1.17 4.31
C MET A 75 6.70 -1.77 3.92
N LEU A 76 6.83 -3.07 4.15
CA LEU A 76 7.88 -3.90 3.59
C LEU A 76 7.26 -4.83 2.55
N VAL A 77 7.74 -4.74 1.31
CA VAL A 77 7.27 -5.58 0.20
C VAL A 77 8.29 -6.66 -0.10
N LYS A 78 7.84 -7.90 -0.11
CA LYS A 78 8.59 -9.02 -0.69
C LYS A 78 8.19 -9.11 -2.15
N GLY A 79 9.06 -8.66 -3.04
CA GLY A 79 8.84 -8.69 -4.48
C GLY A 79 9.00 -10.08 -5.10
N PRO A 80 8.44 -10.28 -6.31
CA PRO A 80 8.63 -11.53 -7.04
C PRO A 80 10.06 -11.61 -7.59
N GLU A 81 10.71 -12.74 -7.38
CA GLU A 81 12.08 -12.97 -7.86
C GLU A 81 12.15 -13.06 -9.39
N GLU A 82 11.07 -13.50 -10.01
CA GLU A 82 10.98 -13.69 -11.47
C GLU A 82 10.94 -12.37 -12.23
N THR A 83 10.46 -11.30 -11.60
CA THR A 83 10.34 -9.98 -12.23
C THR A 83 10.81 -8.87 -11.29
N PRO A 84 12.11 -8.86 -10.92
CA PRO A 84 12.59 -7.97 -9.87
C PRO A 84 12.67 -6.50 -10.29
N ALA A 85 12.84 -6.22 -11.58
CA ALA A 85 13.08 -4.85 -12.07
C ALA A 85 11.85 -3.95 -11.93
N SER A 86 10.65 -4.48 -12.14
CA SER A 86 9.42 -3.68 -12.12
C SER A 86 9.07 -3.17 -10.71
N PRO A 87 9.05 -4.00 -9.67
CA PRO A 87 8.87 -3.51 -8.30
C PRO A 87 9.96 -2.55 -7.85
N ALA A 88 11.21 -2.80 -8.24
CA ALA A 88 12.33 -1.91 -7.90
C ALA A 88 12.16 -0.53 -8.53
N ALA A 89 11.76 -0.47 -9.80
CA ALA A 89 11.48 0.79 -10.48
C ALA A 89 10.31 1.55 -9.84
N LEU A 90 9.28 0.84 -9.41
CA LEU A 90 8.13 1.42 -8.72
C LEU A 90 8.53 2.02 -7.37
N VAL A 91 9.29 1.31 -6.57
CA VAL A 91 9.80 1.80 -5.28
C VAL A 91 10.69 3.02 -5.48
N GLN A 92 11.53 3.01 -6.51
CA GLN A 92 12.35 4.17 -6.87
C GLN A 92 11.47 5.37 -7.26
N ALA A 93 10.38 5.16 -7.98
CA ALA A 93 9.45 6.22 -8.34
C ALA A 93 8.80 6.86 -7.10
N PHE A 94 8.44 6.09 -6.10
CA PHE A 94 7.95 6.62 -4.82
C PHE A 94 9.01 7.44 -4.10
N ALA A 95 10.25 6.97 -4.07
CA ALA A 95 11.36 7.71 -3.48
C ALA A 95 11.60 9.04 -4.21
N ASP A 96 11.59 9.04 -5.53
CA ASP A 96 11.76 10.23 -6.37
C ASP A 96 10.60 11.23 -6.18
N ALA A 97 9.40 10.74 -5.88
CA ALA A 97 8.25 11.58 -5.59
C ALA A 97 8.27 12.21 -4.19
N GLY A 98 9.27 11.89 -3.38
CA GLY A 98 9.46 12.48 -2.06
C GLY A 98 8.98 11.66 -0.87
N LEU A 99 8.71 10.36 -1.07
CA LEU A 99 8.38 9.48 0.04
C LEU A 99 9.53 9.45 1.05
N PRO A 100 9.28 9.68 2.35
CA PRO A 100 10.35 9.67 3.36
C PRO A 100 11.07 8.32 3.41
N GLU A 101 12.36 8.38 3.68
CA GLU A 101 13.20 7.20 3.82
C GLU A 101 12.68 6.29 4.94
N GLY A 102 12.71 4.98 4.72
CA GLY A 102 12.26 3.99 5.69
C GLY A 102 10.76 3.71 5.70
N VAL A 103 9.95 4.42 4.91
CA VAL A 103 8.50 4.20 4.85
C VAL A 103 8.15 3.01 3.96
N LEU A 104 8.86 2.84 2.86
CA LEU A 104 8.64 1.74 1.91
C LEU A 104 9.96 0.99 1.69
N GLY A 105 9.98 -0.30 2.00
CA GLY A 105 11.11 -1.20 1.77
C GLY A 105 10.75 -2.30 0.78
N LEU A 106 11.73 -2.73 0.00
CA LEU A 106 11.60 -3.84 -0.95
C LEU A 106 12.68 -4.87 -0.67
N VAL A 107 12.28 -6.12 -0.55
CA VAL A 107 13.17 -7.25 -0.35
C VAL A 107 12.84 -8.36 -1.36
N TYR A 108 13.85 -9.13 -1.67
CA TYR A 108 13.71 -10.35 -2.47
C TYR A 108 14.27 -11.52 -1.67
N GLU A 109 13.64 -12.67 -1.79
CA GLU A 109 14.20 -13.90 -1.28
C GLU A 109 14.96 -14.55 -2.42
N ILE A 110 16.25 -14.78 -2.22
CA ILE A 110 17.02 -15.61 -3.14
C ILE A 110 16.47 -17.02 -3.02
N GLY A 111 15.90 -17.50 -4.11
CA GLY A 111 15.16 -18.74 -4.17
C GLY A 111 15.74 -19.85 -3.32
N ARG A 112 15.09 -20.12 -2.26
CA ARG A 112 15.23 -21.43 -1.70
C ARG A 112 14.63 -22.36 -2.67
N ALA A 113 15.49 -23.00 -3.36
CA ALA A 113 15.13 -24.17 -4.05
C ALA A 113 14.64 -25.20 -3.06
N HIS A 114 13.74 -25.00 -2.39
CA HIS A 114 13.11 -25.85 -1.55
C HIS A 114 13.95 -26.54 -0.62
N VAL A 115 13.39 -27.09 0.13
CA VAL A 115 13.91 -28.06 1.05
C VAL A 115 13.47 -29.46 0.61
#